data_f1b08d7914ddb03bf0ddab89cc7c858e
#
_entry.id   f1b08d7914ddb03bf0ddab89cc7c858e
#
_cell.length_a   1.000
_cell.length_b   1.000
_cell.length_c   1.000
_cell.angle_alpha   90.00
_cell.angle_beta   90.00
_cell.angle_gamma   90.00
#
_symmetry.space_group_name_H-M   'P 1'
#
loop_
_entity.id
_entity.type
_entity.pdbx_description
1 polymer ?
#
loop_
_entity_poly.entity_id
_entity_poly.type
_entity_poly.pdbx_seq_one_letter_code
_entity_poly.pdbx_strand_id
1 'polypeptide(L)'
;MQFWKLDHPDYDSDYRSSYINGSLAHPFGMPGVRCDVCGETWGGSRILPYDCPVQLRKHKDLTNGWPIPLEEHKRLQEKVRAALHQADYVDVPVLRPGDEFQPCYLDVPSRPRADFLWGSLGSAVVSERVKDLFESEKTNGIAFSPVVLRKVGRREAKLQPPTPSTGEPEDMMREMPLLKQKDGVGPYYEMLILSESGRPPGGDPKSICSGCGREDIDTEKRQIVMVPSMWKGDDIFFLATTLYIVITERVKRWLEDLGATNVAFRNIGTG
;
A
#
# COMPACT_ATOMS: atom_id res chain seq x y z
N MET A 1 26.79 -1.53 -5.69
CA MET A 1 25.72 -0.72 -5.08
C MET A 1 24.98 -1.63 -4.13
N GLN A 2 24.64 -1.15 -2.94
CA GLN A 2 23.97 -1.97 -1.92
C GLN A 2 22.50 -1.56 -1.81
N PHE A 3 21.64 -2.55 -1.62
CA PHE A 3 20.20 -2.37 -1.48
C PHE A 3 19.69 -2.99 -0.18
N TRP A 4 18.66 -2.39 0.37
CA TRP A 4 18.12 -2.75 1.65
C TRP A 4 16.62 -2.90 1.58
N LYS A 5 16.10 -3.96 2.16
CA LYS A 5 14.67 -4.06 2.43
C LYS A 5 14.36 -3.13 3.59
N LEU A 6 13.41 -2.23 3.38
CA LEU A 6 12.80 -1.44 4.42
C LEU A 6 11.78 -2.31 5.17
N ASP A 7 11.94 -2.44 6.48
CA ASP A 7 11.16 -3.36 7.28
C ASP A 7 10.83 -2.78 8.65
N HIS A 8 9.90 -3.39 9.35
CA HIS A 8 9.70 -3.13 10.76
C HIS A 8 10.85 -3.74 11.58
N PRO A 9 11.13 -3.22 12.79
CA PRO A 9 12.11 -3.82 13.69
C PRO A 9 11.77 -5.28 14.04
N ASP A 10 12.80 -6.07 14.36
CA ASP A 10 12.62 -7.46 14.72
C ASP A 10 11.83 -7.65 16.01
N TYR A 11 11.15 -8.78 16.10
CA TYR A 11 10.25 -9.17 17.18
C TYR A 11 10.93 -9.38 18.55
N ASP A 12 12.26 -9.36 18.62
CA ASP A 12 13.02 -10.01 19.66
C ASP A 12 12.97 -9.43 21.06
N SER A 13 12.48 -8.23 21.26
CA SER A 13 12.50 -7.69 22.63
C SER A 13 11.21 -7.05 23.09
N ASP A 14 10.35 -6.62 22.22
CA ASP A 14 9.13 -5.96 22.64
C ASP A 14 8.05 -5.98 21.56
N TYR A 15 7.56 -7.18 21.28
CA TYR A 15 6.46 -7.45 20.35
C TYR A 15 5.26 -6.51 20.53
N ARG A 16 5.09 -5.95 21.71
CA ARG A 16 3.95 -5.09 22.02
C ARG A 16 4.11 -3.64 21.59
N SER A 17 5.32 -3.18 21.34
CA SER A 17 5.60 -1.76 21.14
C SER A 17 5.93 -1.35 19.71
N SER A 18 6.32 -2.28 18.83
CA SER A 18 7.02 -1.89 17.61
C SER A 18 6.44 -2.41 16.30
N TYR A 19 5.57 -3.41 16.31
CA TYR A 19 5.31 -4.16 15.10
C TYR A 19 4.22 -3.57 14.20
N ILE A 20 2.97 -3.71 14.56
CA ILE A 20 1.85 -3.10 13.82
C ILE A 20 1.28 -1.97 14.64
N ASN A 21 1.45 -0.76 14.15
CA ASN A 21 0.98 0.44 14.81
C ASN A 21 -0.50 0.70 14.55
N GLY A 22 -1.11 -0.06 13.66
CA GLY A 22 -2.51 0.06 13.31
C GLY A 22 -2.91 -0.79 12.11
N SER A 23 -4.14 -0.66 11.66
CA SER A 23 -4.67 -1.26 10.45
C SER A 23 -4.91 -0.18 9.41
N LEU A 24 -4.32 -0.36 8.22
CA LEU A 24 -4.57 0.51 7.07
C LEU A 24 -5.82 0.06 6.33
N ALA A 25 -6.61 1.02 5.89
CA ALA A 25 -7.81 0.77 5.13
C ALA A 25 -8.02 1.82 4.03
N HIS A 26 -8.22 1.34 2.81
CA HIS A 26 -8.66 2.14 1.68
C HIS A 26 -10.12 1.77 1.40
N PRO A 27 -11.08 2.67 1.72
CA PRO A 27 -12.51 2.34 1.61
C PRO A 27 -12.99 2.19 0.18
N PHE A 28 -12.13 2.48 -0.80
CA PHE A 28 -12.45 2.42 -2.21
C PHE A 28 -11.34 1.71 -2.98
N GLY A 29 -11.72 0.73 -3.79
CA GLY A 29 -10.78 0.02 -4.65
C GLY A 29 -11.46 -0.62 -5.84
N MET A 30 -10.68 -0.93 -6.86
CA MET A 30 -11.14 -1.80 -7.93
C MET A 30 -11.41 -3.18 -7.35
N PRO A 31 -12.56 -3.80 -7.63
CA PRO A 31 -12.81 -5.15 -7.17
C PRO A 31 -11.79 -6.13 -7.77
N GLY A 32 -11.61 -7.27 -7.12
CA GLY A 32 -10.96 -8.42 -7.74
C GLY A 32 -11.72 -8.86 -9.00
N VAL A 33 -11.12 -9.74 -9.79
CA VAL A 33 -11.73 -10.27 -11.00
C VAL A 33 -11.86 -11.80 -10.94
N ARG A 34 -13.01 -12.32 -11.40
CA ARG A 34 -13.16 -13.72 -11.80
C ARG A 34 -13.02 -13.81 -13.31
N CYS A 35 -12.03 -14.54 -13.76
CA CYS A 35 -11.70 -14.60 -15.18
C CYS A 35 -12.14 -15.94 -15.79
N ASP A 36 -13.05 -15.89 -16.73
CA ASP A 36 -13.55 -17.09 -17.43
C ASP A 36 -12.51 -17.68 -18.39
N VAL A 37 -11.47 -16.90 -18.75
CA VAL A 37 -10.41 -17.37 -19.66
C VAL A 37 -9.41 -18.28 -18.95
N CYS A 38 -8.95 -17.92 -17.74
CA CYS A 38 -8.01 -18.74 -16.97
C CYS A 38 -8.66 -19.47 -15.78
N GLY A 39 -9.94 -19.24 -15.50
CA GLY A 39 -10.67 -19.83 -14.37
C GLY A 39 -10.32 -19.27 -13.00
N GLU A 40 -9.38 -18.34 -12.92
CA GLU A 40 -8.86 -17.81 -11.65
C GLU A 40 -9.62 -16.59 -11.14
N THR A 41 -9.60 -16.46 -9.82
CA THR A 41 -10.06 -15.27 -9.11
C THR A 41 -8.86 -14.58 -8.47
N TRP A 42 -8.64 -13.31 -8.76
CA TRP A 42 -7.50 -12.57 -8.23
C TRP A 42 -7.73 -11.06 -8.14
N GLY A 43 -6.91 -10.40 -7.33
CA GLY A 43 -6.74 -8.96 -7.25
C GLY A 43 -5.34 -8.64 -6.74
N GLY A 44 -4.83 -7.50 -7.11
CA GLY A 44 -3.57 -6.94 -6.58
C GLY A 44 -3.81 -6.12 -5.31
N SER A 45 -2.81 -5.35 -4.93
CA SER A 45 -2.83 -4.43 -3.78
C SER A 45 -2.06 -3.14 -4.10
N ARG A 46 -2.13 -2.68 -5.36
CA ARG A 46 -1.47 -1.43 -5.74
C ARG A 46 -2.29 -0.25 -5.25
N ILE A 47 -1.66 0.64 -4.49
CA ILE A 47 -2.27 1.86 -4.00
C ILE A 47 -2.01 2.97 -5.01
N LEU A 48 -3.05 3.69 -5.39
CA LEU A 48 -3.00 4.77 -6.36
C LEU A 48 -2.94 6.13 -5.66
N PRO A 49 -2.23 7.12 -6.24
CA PRO A 49 -2.17 8.47 -5.70
C PRO A 49 -3.43 9.31 -5.99
N TYR A 50 -4.54 8.69 -6.34
CA TYR A 50 -5.77 9.35 -6.74
C TYR A 50 -6.87 9.13 -5.71
N ASP A 51 -7.60 10.19 -5.42
CA ASP A 51 -8.86 10.08 -4.68
C ASP A 51 -9.90 9.32 -5.50
N CYS A 52 -10.68 8.50 -4.82
CA CYS A 52 -11.86 7.92 -5.46
C CYS A 52 -12.81 9.05 -5.92
N PRO A 53 -13.18 9.10 -7.22
CA PRO A 53 -14.08 10.13 -7.73
C PRO A 53 -15.39 10.20 -6.94
N VAL A 54 -15.78 11.40 -6.52
CA VAL A 54 -16.91 11.63 -5.59
C VAL A 54 -18.21 10.95 -6.08
N GLN A 55 -18.48 11.01 -7.39
CA GLN A 55 -19.65 10.40 -8.00
C GLN A 55 -19.65 8.86 -7.93
N LEU A 56 -18.49 8.24 -7.68
CA LEU A 56 -18.34 6.78 -7.61
C LEU A 56 -18.20 6.24 -6.18
N ARG A 57 -18.09 7.11 -5.16
CA ARG A 57 -17.91 6.68 -3.75
C ARG A 57 -19.06 5.85 -3.19
N LYS A 58 -20.22 5.85 -3.86
CA LYS A 58 -21.39 5.01 -3.51
C LYS A 58 -21.51 3.76 -4.38
N HIS A 59 -20.57 3.50 -5.27
CA HIS A 59 -20.61 2.33 -6.14
C HIS A 59 -20.26 1.09 -5.33
N LYS A 60 -21.19 0.15 -5.22
CA LYS A 60 -21.06 -1.04 -4.37
C LYS A 60 -19.78 -1.84 -4.63
N ASP A 61 -19.40 -1.98 -5.91
CA ASP A 61 -18.25 -2.81 -6.28
C ASP A 61 -16.90 -2.11 -5.97
N LEU A 62 -16.90 -0.79 -5.81
CA LEU A 62 -15.71 -0.05 -5.35
C LEU A 62 -15.58 0.00 -3.82
N THR A 63 -16.61 -0.42 -3.09
CA THR A 63 -16.64 -0.34 -1.63
C THR A 63 -16.53 -1.68 -0.93
N ASN A 64 -16.91 -2.78 -1.57
CA ASN A 64 -16.86 -4.11 -0.94
C ASN A 64 -15.76 -5.05 -1.46
N GLY A 65 -15.05 -4.65 -2.51
CA GLY A 65 -13.86 -5.37 -2.98
C GLY A 65 -14.08 -6.81 -3.49
N TRP A 66 -15.32 -7.31 -3.47
CA TRP A 66 -15.62 -8.68 -3.91
C TRP A 66 -15.33 -8.88 -5.39
N PRO A 67 -14.74 -10.01 -5.78
CA PRO A 67 -14.43 -10.28 -7.17
C PRO A 67 -15.69 -10.32 -8.05
N ILE A 68 -15.65 -9.61 -9.17
CA ILE A 68 -16.71 -9.54 -10.17
C ILE A 68 -16.28 -10.22 -11.47
N PRO A 69 -17.23 -10.58 -12.38
CA PRO A 69 -16.90 -11.12 -13.69
C PRO A 69 -16.00 -10.18 -14.51
N LEU A 70 -15.15 -10.74 -15.35
CA LEU A 70 -14.16 -9.99 -16.15
C LEU A 70 -14.79 -8.85 -16.97
N GLU A 71 -15.91 -9.11 -17.63
CA GLU A 71 -16.56 -8.09 -18.47
C GLU A 71 -17.19 -6.96 -17.65
N GLU A 72 -17.69 -7.24 -16.45
CA GLU A 72 -18.16 -6.21 -15.52
C GLU A 72 -16.99 -5.39 -14.99
N HIS A 73 -15.86 -6.05 -14.68
CA HIS A 73 -14.65 -5.38 -14.26
C HIS A 73 -14.13 -4.40 -15.33
N LYS A 74 -14.09 -4.80 -16.61
CA LYS A 74 -13.69 -3.94 -17.73
C LYS A 74 -14.58 -2.69 -17.84
N ARG A 75 -15.90 -2.87 -17.77
CA ARG A 75 -16.85 -1.75 -17.80
C ARG A 75 -16.65 -0.80 -16.62
N LEU A 76 -16.43 -1.33 -15.43
CA LEU A 76 -16.13 -0.52 -14.25
C LEU A 76 -14.81 0.23 -14.39
N GLN A 77 -13.79 -0.42 -14.91
CA GLN A 77 -12.48 0.17 -15.19
C GLN A 77 -12.59 1.39 -16.12
N GLU A 78 -13.33 1.26 -17.23
CA GLU A 78 -13.58 2.36 -18.16
C GLU A 78 -14.33 3.52 -17.48
N LYS A 79 -15.37 3.19 -16.70
CA LYS A 79 -16.16 4.18 -15.95
C LYS A 79 -15.33 4.95 -14.93
N VAL A 80 -14.50 4.24 -14.16
CA VAL A 80 -13.60 4.87 -13.16
C VAL A 80 -12.56 5.73 -13.85
N ARG A 81 -11.94 5.23 -14.92
CA ARG A 81 -10.93 5.96 -15.68
C ARG A 81 -11.51 7.25 -16.27
N ALA A 82 -12.69 7.21 -16.85
CA ALA A 82 -13.38 8.39 -17.36
C ALA A 82 -13.66 9.41 -16.24
N ALA A 83 -14.07 8.94 -15.06
CA ALA A 83 -14.32 9.82 -13.92
C ALA A 83 -13.04 10.45 -13.35
N LEU A 84 -11.91 9.73 -13.36
CA LEU A 84 -10.61 10.28 -12.98
C LEU A 84 -10.12 11.36 -13.96
N HIS A 85 -10.28 11.15 -15.27
CA HIS A 85 -9.98 12.19 -16.26
C HIS A 85 -10.87 13.44 -16.11
N GLN A 86 -12.15 13.27 -15.75
CA GLN A 86 -13.03 14.40 -15.45
C GLN A 86 -12.64 15.16 -14.17
N ALA A 87 -11.88 14.54 -13.29
CA ALA A 87 -11.31 15.14 -12.10
C ALA A 87 -9.88 15.68 -12.33
N ASP A 88 -9.51 15.96 -13.58
CA ASP A 88 -8.24 16.55 -14.02
C ASP A 88 -6.99 15.69 -13.77
N TYR A 89 -7.12 14.40 -13.49
CA TYR A 89 -5.98 13.49 -13.46
C TYR A 89 -5.54 13.14 -14.89
N VAL A 90 -4.34 13.52 -15.26
CA VAL A 90 -3.84 13.42 -16.66
C VAL A 90 -3.25 12.03 -16.94
N ASP A 91 -2.39 11.54 -16.06
CA ASP A 91 -1.63 10.31 -16.25
C ASP A 91 -2.25 9.10 -15.51
N VAL A 92 -3.52 8.83 -15.77
CA VAL A 92 -4.21 7.70 -15.15
C VAL A 92 -3.69 6.39 -15.74
N PRO A 93 -3.00 5.54 -14.96
CA PRO A 93 -2.50 4.26 -15.44
C PRO A 93 -3.66 3.31 -15.76
N VAL A 94 -3.34 2.21 -16.44
CA VAL A 94 -4.29 1.12 -16.57
C VAL A 94 -4.64 0.61 -15.18
N LEU A 95 -5.91 0.74 -14.80
CA LEU A 95 -6.42 0.24 -13.53
C LEU A 95 -6.40 -1.28 -13.54
N ARG A 96 -5.98 -1.88 -12.43
CA ARG A 96 -5.87 -3.34 -12.29
C ARG A 96 -6.90 -3.85 -11.28
N PRO A 97 -7.28 -5.13 -11.33
CA PRO A 97 -8.05 -5.73 -10.24
C PRO A 97 -7.33 -5.54 -8.89
N GLY A 98 -8.04 -5.02 -7.89
CA GLY A 98 -7.50 -4.77 -6.56
C GLY A 98 -6.72 -3.47 -6.39
N ASP A 99 -6.69 -2.58 -7.39
CA ASP A 99 -6.11 -1.23 -7.20
C ASP A 99 -6.93 -0.43 -6.18
N GLU A 100 -6.28 0.19 -5.21
CA GLU A 100 -6.91 0.95 -4.13
C GLU A 100 -6.76 2.45 -4.33
N PHE A 101 -7.79 3.22 -3.93
CA PHE A 101 -7.85 4.68 -4.06
C PHE A 101 -7.75 5.36 -2.70
N GLN A 102 -7.29 6.60 -2.72
CA GLN A 102 -7.37 7.47 -1.54
C GLN A 102 -8.84 7.83 -1.20
N PRO A 103 -9.14 8.17 0.04
CA PRO A 103 -8.22 8.39 1.18
C PRO A 103 -7.78 7.10 1.86
N CYS A 104 -6.63 7.18 2.52
CA CYS A 104 -6.14 6.14 3.43
C CYS A 104 -6.58 6.45 4.88
N TYR A 105 -7.11 5.45 5.58
CA TYR A 105 -7.39 5.49 7.00
C TYR A 105 -6.42 4.59 7.76
N LEU A 106 -5.93 5.07 8.89
CA LEU A 106 -5.11 4.27 9.81
C LEU A 106 -5.80 4.17 11.17
N ASP A 107 -6.21 2.97 11.52
CA ASP A 107 -6.82 2.65 12.79
C ASP A 107 -5.75 2.37 13.83
N VAL A 108 -5.70 3.20 14.87
CA VAL A 108 -4.68 3.11 15.93
C VAL A 108 -5.31 3.09 17.32
N PRO A 109 -4.79 2.29 18.26
CA PRO A 109 -5.31 2.22 19.62
C PRO A 109 -4.97 3.47 20.44
N SER A 110 -3.91 4.16 20.06
CA SER A 110 -3.43 5.39 20.71
C SER A 110 -2.73 6.27 19.69
N ARG A 111 -2.44 7.50 20.05
CA ARG A 111 -1.73 8.43 19.20
C ARG A 111 -0.32 7.91 18.90
N PRO A 112 0.04 7.71 17.65
CA PRO A 112 1.38 7.24 17.30
C PRO A 112 2.45 8.31 17.57
N ARG A 113 3.68 7.85 17.84
CA ARG A 113 4.83 8.72 18.11
C ARG A 113 6.07 8.32 17.29
N ALA A 114 6.01 7.20 16.60
CA ALA A 114 7.10 6.70 15.79
C ALA A 114 7.11 7.36 14.41
N ASP A 115 8.25 7.37 13.76
CA ASP A 115 8.39 7.88 12.40
C ASP A 115 7.80 6.96 11.35
N PHE A 116 7.92 5.65 11.56
CA PHE A 116 7.29 4.66 10.71
C PHE A 116 6.16 3.95 11.44
N LEU A 117 5.04 3.80 10.76
CA LEU A 117 3.89 3.03 11.20
C LEU A 117 3.62 1.97 10.14
N TRP A 118 3.62 0.73 10.57
CA TRP A 118 3.44 -0.41 9.67
C TRP A 118 2.00 -0.88 9.72
N GLY A 119 1.37 -0.92 8.56
CA GLY A 119 0.01 -1.42 8.38
C GLY A 119 0.00 -2.85 7.85
N SER A 120 -0.70 -3.07 6.77
CA SER A 120 -0.69 -4.33 6.04
C SER A 120 0.59 -4.50 5.20
N LEU A 121 0.78 -5.70 4.64
CA LEU A 121 1.94 -6.04 3.79
C LEU A 121 2.18 -5.01 2.67
N GLY A 122 3.40 -4.54 2.57
CA GLY A 122 3.83 -3.60 1.51
C GLY A 122 3.43 -2.14 1.72
N SER A 123 2.81 -1.80 2.86
CA SER A 123 2.39 -0.43 3.16
C SER A 123 3.15 0.13 4.35
N ALA A 124 3.68 1.33 4.20
CA ALA A 124 4.31 2.09 5.28
C ALA A 124 3.70 3.49 5.35
N VAL A 125 3.44 3.94 6.56
CA VAL A 125 3.02 5.29 6.87
C VAL A 125 4.13 6.00 7.61
N VAL A 126 4.44 7.22 7.23
CA VAL A 126 5.57 7.96 7.78
C VAL A 126 5.14 9.28 8.41
N SER A 127 5.93 9.74 9.38
CA SER A 127 5.78 11.05 9.98
C SER A 127 6.12 12.17 8.99
N GLU A 128 5.65 13.38 9.26
CA GLU A 128 5.96 14.57 8.47
C GLU A 128 7.47 14.77 8.31
N ARG A 129 8.26 14.59 9.36
CA ARG A 129 9.72 14.78 9.27
C ARG A 129 10.43 13.80 8.33
N VAL A 130 9.92 12.57 8.19
CA VAL A 130 10.45 11.61 7.20
C VAL A 130 10.02 12.00 5.80
N LYS A 131 8.75 12.43 5.63
CA LYS A 131 8.26 12.97 4.36
C LYS A 131 9.12 14.16 3.91
N ASP A 132 9.32 15.14 4.81
CA ASP A 132 10.08 16.36 4.51
C ASP A 132 11.54 16.03 4.15
N LEU A 133 12.17 15.05 4.82
CA LEU A 133 13.47 14.54 4.45
C LEU A 133 13.49 14.04 3.01
N PHE A 134 12.57 13.16 2.66
CA PHE A 134 12.53 12.56 1.33
C PHE A 134 12.24 13.60 0.23
N GLU A 135 11.39 14.59 0.51
CA GLU A 135 11.11 15.69 -0.42
C GLU A 135 12.33 16.63 -0.58
N SER A 136 13.01 16.98 0.51
CA SER A 136 14.21 17.83 0.47
C SER A 136 15.38 17.18 -0.29
N GLU A 137 15.52 15.88 -0.16
CA GLU A 137 16.55 15.08 -0.84
C GLU A 137 16.15 14.66 -2.26
N LYS A 138 14.94 15.06 -2.70
CA LYS A 138 14.38 14.74 -4.02
C LYS A 138 14.38 13.23 -4.30
N THR A 139 13.97 12.47 -3.30
CA THR A 139 13.87 11.00 -3.39
C THR A 139 12.87 10.62 -4.49
N ASN A 140 13.28 9.77 -5.40
CA ASN A 140 12.43 9.31 -6.49
C ASN A 140 11.85 7.90 -6.22
N GLY A 141 10.84 7.53 -7.01
CA GLY A 141 10.12 6.26 -6.87
C GLY A 141 8.99 6.25 -5.85
N ILE A 142 8.71 7.39 -5.19
CA ILE A 142 7.64 7.53 -4.19
C ILE A 142 6.80 8.79 -4.36
N ALA A 143 5.60 8.75 -3.81
CA ALA A 143 4.77 9.91 -3.50
C ALA A 143 4.18 9.76 -2.10
N PHE A 144 3.51 10.80 -1.61
CA PHE A 144 2.92 10.81 -0.27
C PHE A 144 1.44 11.19 -0.35
N SER A 145 0.61 10.49 0.42
CA SER A 145 -0.79 10.84 0.61
C SER A 145 -1.11 11.03 2.09
N PRO A 146 -1.84 12.08 2.46
CA PRO A 146 -2.22 12.30 3.85
C PRO A 146 -3.04 11.12 4.40
N VAL A 147 -2.75 10.69 5.62
CA VAL A 147 -3.47 9.61 6.30
C VAL A 147 -4.44 10.19 7.32
N VAL A 148 -5.66 9.69 7.32
CA VAL A 148 -6.66 10.01 8.33
C VAL A 148 -6.54 9.03 9.50
N LEU A 149 -6.07 9.52 10.66
CA LEU A 149 -5.95 8.69 11.86
C LEU A 149 -7.33 8.51 12.52
N ARG A 150 -7.70 7.26 12.80
CA ARG A 150 -8.91 6.90 13.54
C ARG A 150 -8.54 6.17 14.82
N LYS A 151 -9.19 6.54 15.92
CA LYS A 151 -8.94 5.90 17.21
C LYS A 151 -9.84 4.69 17.40
N VAL A 152 -9.23 3.52 17.58
CA VAL A 152 -9.91 2.33 18.06
C VAL A 152 -9.97 2.38 19.59
N GLY A 153 -11.17 2.49 20.15
CA GLY A 153 -11.36 2.53 21.60
C GLY A 153 -11.01 1.19 22.26
N ARG A 154 -10.33 1.25 23.42
CA ARG A 154 -10.06 0.02 24.22
C ARG A 154 -11.31 -0.76 24.61
N ARG A 155 -12.48 -0.13 24.68
CA ARG A 155 -13.76 -0.77 24.96
C ARG A 155 -14.33 -1.48 23.74
N GLU A 156 -14.10 -0.98 22.56
CA GLU A 156 -14.58 -1.54 21.30
C GLU A 156 -13.85 -2.83 20.94
N ALA A 157 -12.59 -2.99 21.36
CA ALA A 157 -11.86 -4.26 21.21
C ALA A 157 -12.40 -5.39 22.13
N LYS A 158 -13.25 -5.09 23.12
CA LYS A 158 -13.87 -6.07 24.03
C LYS A 158 -15.36 -6.28 23.79
N LEU A 159 -16.02 -5.34 23.18
CA LEU A 159 -17.39 -5.50 22.70
C LEU A 159 -17.25 -5.94 21.25
N GLN A 160 -17.94 -7.01 20.88
CA GLN A 160 -18.17 -7.24 19.45
C GLN A 160 -18.72 -5.94 18.89
N PRO A 161 -18.07 -5.37 17.88
CA PRO A 161 -18.57 -4.14 17.29
C PRO A 161 -20.02 -4.35 16.88
N PRO A 162 -20.88 -3.33 16.99
CA PRO A 162 -22.24 -3.44 16.52
C PRO A 162 -22.18 -3.91 15.07
N THR A 163 -22.95 -4.93 14.73
CA THR A 163 -23.07 -5.41 13.35
C THR A 163 -23.42 -4.22 12.50
N PRO A 164 -22.60 -3.84 11.51
CA PRO A 164 -22.93 -2.71 10.64
C PRO A 164 -24.28 -2.94 10.00
N SER A 165 -24.95 -1.89 9.62
CA SER A 165 -26.26 -1.96 8.98
C SER A 165 -26.28 -2.83 7.72
N THR A 166 -25.13 -2.93 7.04
CA THR A 166 -24.93 -3.78 5.86
C THR A 166 -24.27 -5.11 6.18
N GLY A 167 -23.66 -5.28 7.37
CA GLY A 167 -22.86 -6.43 7.74
C GLY A 167 -21.42 -6.39 7.19
N GLU A 168 -21.04 -5.35 6.47
CA GLU A 168 -19.72 -5.24 5.85
C GLU A 168 -18.70 -4.56 6.77
N PRO A 169 -17.46 -5.10 6.87
CA PRO A 169 -16.40 -4.54 7.73
C PRO A 169 -16.08 -3.07 7.42
N GLU A 170 -16.23 -2.64 6.19
CA GLU A 170 -15.95 -1.27 5.74
C GLU A 170 -16.89 -0.24 6.38
N ASP A 171 -18.14 -0.59 6.61
CA ASP A 171 -19.09 0.30 7.26
C ASP A 171 -18.73 0.51 8.73
N MET A 172 -18.21 -0.52 9.39
CA MET A 172 -17.69 -0.41 10.75
C MET A 172 -16.51 0.56 10.82
N MET A 173 -15.59 0.51 9.86
CA MET A 173 -14.44 1.39 9.82
C MET A 173 -14.81 2.86 9.55
N ARG A 174 -15.90 3.11 8.81
CA ARG A 174 -16.41 4.46 8.56
C ARG A 174 -17.03 5.13 9.77
N GLU A 175 -17.58 4.34 10.69
CA GLU A 175 -18.21 4.84 11.91
C GLU A 175 -17.22 5.10 13.06
N MET A 176 -15.96 4.71 12.90
CA MET A 176 -14.93 4.93 13.92
C MET A 176 -14.62 6.43 14.08
N PRO A 177 -14.54 6.92 15.32
CA PRO A 177 -14.27 8.34 15.58
C PRO A 177 -12.87 8.73 15.14
N LEU A 178 -12.76 9.84 14.43
CA LEU A 178 -11.48 10.43 14.06
C LEU A 178 -10.71 10.89 15.30
N LEU A 179 -9.39 10.67 15.30
CA LEU A 179 -8.50 11.26 16.28
C LEU A 179 -8.44 12.77 16.05
N LYS A 180 -8.95 13.54 17.01
CA LYS A 180 -8.69 14.98 17.01
C LYS A 180 -7.19 15.19 17.14
N GLN A 181 -6.58 15.84 16.17
CA GLN A 181 -5.19 16.29 16.28
C GLN A 181 -5.09 17.25 17.45
N LYS A 182 -4.39 16.83 18.49
CA LYS A 182 -3.93 17.71 19.57
C LYS A 182 -2.42 17.89 19.41
N ASP A 183 -1.96 19.08 19.77
CA ASP A 183 -0.59 19.54 19.63
C ASP A 183 0.50 18.49 19.94
N GLY A 184 1.50 18.39 19.08
CA GLY A 184 2.75 17.69 19.34
C GLY A 184 3.02 16.42 18.54
N VAL A 185 2.08 15.94 17.70
CA VAL A 185 2.37 14.90 16.69
C VAL A 185 1.88 15.45 15.37
N GLY A 186 2.79 15.63 14.44
CA GLY A 186 2.50 16.08 13.08
C GLY A 186 1.58 15.12 12.32
N PRO A 187 1.16 15.51 11.13
CA PRO A 187 0.42 14.64 10.23
C PRO A 187 1.26 13.41 9.86
N TYR A 188 0.57 12.36 9.48
CA TYR A 188 1.16 11.15 8.92
C TYR A 188 0.78 11.00 7.46
N TYR A 189 1.68 10.38 6.70
CA TYR A 189 1.53 10.21 5.26
C TYR A 189 1.78 8.76 4.87
N GLU A 190 0.94 8.21 4.03
CA GLU A 190 1.20 6.93 3.39
C GLU A 190 2.28 7.09 2.33
N MET A 191 3.26 6.21 2.34
CA MET A 191 4.27 6.10 1.28
C MET A 191 3.69 5.33 0.09
N LEU A 192 3.42 6.03 -0.99
CA LEU A 192 2.98 5.42 -2.25
C LEU A 192 4.20 5.05 -3.06
N ILE A 193 4.49 3.76 -3.17
CA ILE A 193 5.62 3.28 -3.96
C ILE A 193 5.19 3.24 -5.43
N LEU A 194 5.81 4.07 -6.25
CA LEU A 194 5.42 4.30 -7.65
C LEU A 194 6.20 3.44 -8.63
N SER A 195 7.28 2.81 -8.19
CA SER A 195 8.16 2.05 -9.06
C SER A 195 8.38 0.62 -8.59
N GLU A 196 8.80 -0.23 -9.50
CA GLU A 196 9.14 -1.63 -9.27
C GLU A 196 10.44 -1.97 -9.97
N SER A 197 11.30 -2.78 -9.35
CA SER A 197 12.54 -3.25 -9.96
C SER A 197 12.27 -4.06 -11.26
N GLY A 198 13.31 -4.31 -12.02
CA GLY A 198 13.28 -5.39 -13.00
C GLY A 198 13.10 -6.75 -12.32
N ARG A 199 12.76 -7.77 -13.08
CA ARG A 199 12.64 -9.15 -12.59
C ARG A 199 14.01 -9.79 -12.44
N PRO A 200 14.18 -10.70 -11.48
CA PRO A 200 15.40 -11.49 -11.39
C PRO A 200 15.52 -12.43 -12.61
N PRO A 201 16.73 -12.84 -12.97
CA PRO A 201 16.93 -13.84 -14.01
C PRO A 201 16.07 -15.09 -13.75
N GLY A 202 15.31 -15.51 -14.76
CA GLY A 202 14.36 -16.62 -14.65
C GLY A 202 13.06 -16.30 -13.89
N GLY A 203 12.84 -15.04 -13.53
CA GLY A 203 11.63 -14.56 -12.85
C GLY A 203 10.49 -14.15 -13.79
N ASP A 204 10.60 -14.43 -15.08
CA ASP A 204 9.52 -14.16 -16.01
C ASP A 204 8.32 -15.09 -15.75
N PRO A 205 7.09 -14.60 -15.96
CA PRO A 205 5.91 -15.44 -15.79
C PRO A 205 5.91 -16.60 -16.81
N LYS A 206 5.46 -17.77 -16.38
CA LYS A 206 5.25 -18.93 -17.28
C LYS A 206 4.22 -18.60 -18.36
N SER A 207 3.22 -17.81 -17.99
CA SER A 207 2.18 -17.34 -18.91
C SER A 207 1.53 -16.06 -18.38
N ILE A 208 0.91 -15.32 -19.29
CA ILE A 208 0.07 -14.16 -18.98
C ILE A 208 -1.30 -14.44 -19.56
N CYS A 209 -2.33 -14.40 -18.73
CA CYS A 209 -3.70 -14.59 -19.18
C CYS A 209 -4.11 -13.50 -20.15
N SER A 210 -4.51 -13.87 -21.37
CA SER A 210 -4.97 -12.92 -22.39
C SER A 210 -6.27 -12.20 -22.03
N GLY A 211 -7.07 -12.76 -21.12
CA GLY A 211 -8.32 -12.15 -20.68
C GLY A 211 -8.11 -11.08 -19.60
N CYS A 212 -7.46 -11.44 -18.51
CA CYS A 212 -7.37 -10.58 -17.31
C CYS A 212 -5.97 -10.05 -17.02
N GLY A 213 -4.95 -10.44 -17.75
CA GLY A 213 -3.57 -10.01 -17.54
C GLY A 213 -2.88 -10.64 -16.32
N ARG A 214 -3.52 -11.63 -15.65
CA ARG A 214 -2.88 -12.33 -14.53
C ARG A 214 -1.62 -13.04 -15.01
N GLU A 215 -0.55 -12.85 -14.28
CA GLU A 215 0.72 -13.51 -14.50
C GLU A 215 0.81 -14.81 -13.68
N ASP A 216 1.17 -15.90 -14.31
CA ASP A 216 1.49 -17.16 -13.64
C ASP A 216 2.97 -17.18 -13.29
N ILE A 217 3.31 -16.84 -12.06
CA ILE A 217 4.68 -16.77 -11.57
C ILE A 217 4.99 -18.00 -10.72
N ASP A 218 6.12 -18.63 -10.97
CA ASP A 218 6.63 -19.71 -10.15
C ASP A 218 7.08 -19.21 -8.78
N THR A 219 6.20 -19.36 -7.77
CA THR A 219 6.47 -18.87 -6.41
C THR A 219 7.53 -19.68 -5.68
N GLU A 220 7.79 -20.92 -6.10
CA GLU A 220 8.81 -21.78 -5.49
C GLU A 220 10.23 -21.34 -5.87
N LYS A 221 10.37 -20.68 -7.03
CA LYS A 221 11.64 -20.14 -7.53
C LYS A 221 11.86 -18.67 -7.17
N ARG A 222 11.01 -18.11 -6.35
CA ARG A 222 11.12 -16.71 -5.95
C ARG A 222 12.41 -16.47 -5.19
N GLN A 223 13.37 -15.85 -5.84
CA GLN A 223 14.57 -15.37 -5.17
C GLN A 223 14.32 -13.95 -4.63
N ILE A 224 14.52 -13.78 -3.31
CA ILE A 224 14.49 -12.46 -2.66
C ILE A 224 15.90 -11.89 -2.77
N VAL A 225 16.33 -11.59 -3.98
CA VAL A 225 17.65 -11.06 -4.27
C VAL A 225 17.51 -9.87 -5.20
N MET A 226 18.23 -8.82 -4.88
CA MET A 226 18.34 -7.64 -5.74
C MET A 226 19.71 -7.64 -6.42
N VAL A 227 19.73 -7.77 -7.74
CA VAL A 227 20.96 -7.61 -8.53
C VAL A 227 20.97 -6.26 -9.24
N PRO A 228 22.15 -5.64 -9.44
CA PRO A 228 22.24 -4.28 -10.00
C PRO A 228 21.51 -4.08 -11.33
N SER A 229 21.46 -5.12 -12.18
CA SER A 229 20.77 -5.06 -13.47
C SER A 229 19.24 -4.94 -13.38
N MET A 230 18.65 -5.24 -12.24
CA MET A 230 17.22 -5.07 -11.97
C MET A 230 16.86 -3.63 -11.57
N TRP A 231 17.85 -2.84 -11.18
CA TRP A 231 17.63 -1.48 -10.72
C TRP A 231 17.35 -0.53 -11.88
N LYS A 232 16.28 0.23 -11.77
CA LYS A 232 15.83 1.19 -12.79
C LYS A 232 16.21 2.64 -12.49
N GLY A 233 16.98 2.87 -11.44
CA GLY A 233 17.43 4.20 -11.07
C GLY A 233 16.67 4.85 -9.91
N ASP A 234 15.60 4.22 -9.42
CA ASP A 234 14.79 4.76 -8.34
C ASP A 234 15.44 4.54 -6.97
N ASP A 235 15.19 5.47 -6.05
CA ASP A 235 15.70 5.41 -4.67
C ASP A 235 14.90 4.44 -3.81
N ILE A 236 13.59 4.40 -4.03
CA ILE A 236 12.64 3.55 -3.31
C ILE A 236 11.73 2.88 -4.34
N PHE A 237 11.58 1.59 -4.24
CA PHE A 237 10.81 0.80 -5.20
C PHE A 237 10.34 -0.54 -4.58
N PHE A 238 9.36 -1.18 -5.19
CA PHE A 238 9.04 -2.58 -4.87
C PHE A 238 10.03 -3.53 -5.56
N LEU A 239 10.49 -4.53 -4.83
CA LEU A 239 11.17 -5.67 -5.46
C LEU A 239 10.14 -6.46 -6.29
N ALA A 240 10.43 -6.62 -7.57
CA ALA A 240 9.52 -7.25 -8.52
C ALA A 240 8.95 -8.57 -8.00
N THR A 241 7.68 -8.79 -8.24
CA THR A 241 6.92 -9.97 -7.80
C THR A 241 6.75 -10.12 -6.28
N THR A 242 7.15 -9.13 -5.50
CA THR A 242 7.00 -9.12 -4.03
C THR A 242 6.29 -7.84 -3.57
N LEU A 243 6.01 -7.75 -2.27
CA LEU A 243 5.56 -6.52 -1.61
C LEU A 243 6.70 -5.91 -0.75
N TYR A 244 7.95 -6.26 -1.03
CA TYR A 244 9.08 -5.72 -0.29
C TYR A 244 9.46 -4.35 -0.81
N ILE A 245 9.42 -3.37 0.07
CA ILE A 245 9.93 -2.03 -0.19
C ILE A 245 11.44 -2.09 -0.11
N VAL A 246 12.10 -1.72 -1.18
CA VAL A 246 13.56 -1.69 -1.31
C VAL A 246 14.02 -0.25 -1.40
N ILE A 247 15.11 0.04 -0.71
CA ILE A 247 15.74 1.35 -0.70
C ILE A 247 17.22 1.24 -1.07
N THR A 248 17.76 2.32 -1.63
CA THR A 248 19.19 2.45 -1.87
C THR A 248 19.96 2.73 -0.57
N GLU A 249 21.28 2.48 -0.58
CA GLU A 249 22.18 2.81 0.53
C GLU A 249 22.11 4.31 0.91
N ARG A 250 21.84 5.18 -0.05
CA ARG A 250 21.68 6.62 0.14
C ARG A 250 20.50 6.92 1.06
N VAL A 251 19.33 6.35 0.76
CA VAL A 251 18.11 6.52 1.55
C VAL A 251 18.30 5.94 2.96
N LYS A 252 18.92 4.77 3.07
CA LYS A 252 19.22 4.18 4.37
C LYS A 252 20.00 5.14 5.26
N ARG A 253 21.11 5.73 4.75
CA ARG A 253 21.91 6.69 5.51
C ARG A 253 21.11 7.91 5.95
N TRP A 254 20.30 8.47 5.10
CA TRP A 254 19.45 9.61 5.47
C TRP A 254 18.48 9.29 6.61
N LEU A 255 17.90 8.11 6.60
CA LEU A 255 17.03 7.66 7.69
C LEU A 255 17.80 7.39 9.00
N GLU A 256 19.02 6.86 8.90
CA GLU A 256 19.91 6.68 10.05
C GLU A 256 20.37 8.02 10.62
N ASP A 257 20.78 8.98 9.79
CA ASP A 257 21.20 10.33 10.19
C ASP A 257 20.04 11.10 10.82
N LEU A 258 18.80 10.92 10.32
CA LEU A 258 17.58 11.47 10.93
C LEU A 258 17.29 10.84 12.30
N GLY A 259 17.85 9.66 12.59
CA GLY A 259 17.46 8.86 13.74
C GLY A 259 15.99 8.39 13.64
N ALA A 260 15.59 7.94 12.45
CA ALA A 260 14.22 7.49 12.20
C ALA A 260 13.85 6.31 13.09
N THR A 261 12.67 6.36 13.69
CA THR A 261 12.22 5.39 14.68
C THR A 261 11.23 4.37 14.08
N ASN A 262 11.20 3.17 14.65
CA ASN A 262 10.34 2.05 14.26
C ASN A 262 10.57 1.58 12.81
N VAL A 263 11.83 1.56 12.38
CA VAL A 263 12.28 1.10 11.08
C VAL A 263 13.52 0.24 11.22
N ALA A 264 13.63 -0.79 10.40
CA ALA A 264 14.79 -1.67 10.28
C ALA A 264 15.23 -1.80 8.81
N PHE A 265 16.49 -2.11 8.61
CA PHE A 265 17.10 -2.27 7.29
C PHE A 265 17.70 -3.66 7.18
N ARG A 266 17.17 -4.48 6.27
CA ARG A 266 17.69 -5.83 6.00
C ARG A 266 18.40 -5.84 4.67
N ASN A 267 19.67 -6.24 4.67
CA ASN A 267 20.41 -6.41 3.43
C ASN A 267 19.75 -7.49 2.57
N ILE A 268 19.43 -7.16 1.33
CA ILE A 268 18.84 -8.12 0.38
C ILE A 268 19.86 -8.67 -0.63
N GLY A 269 21.13 -8.48 -0.33
CA GLY A 269 22.26 -9.04 -1.06
C GLY A 269 22.29 -8.60 -2.53
N THR A 270 23.48 -8.31 -3.00
CA THR A 270 23.80 -8.41 -4.43
C THR A 270 24.28 -9.84 -4.65
N GLY A 271 23.50 -10.66 -5.32
CA GLY A 271 23.95 -11.99 -5.73
C GLY A 271 25.21 -11.93 -6.58
#